data_58801a5fc429463638d6f62e9303f696
#
_entry.id   58801a5fc429463638d6f62e9303f696
#
_cell.length_a   1.000
_cell.length_b   1.000
_cell.length_c   1.000
_cell.angle_alpha   90.00
_cell.angle_beta   90.00
_cell.angle_gamma   90.00
#
_symmetry.space_group_name_H-M   'P 1'
#
loop_
_entity.id
_entity.type
_entity.pdbx_description
1 polymer ?
#
loop_
_entity_poly.entity_id
_entity_poly.type
_entity_poly.pdbx_seq_one_letter_code
_entity_poly.pdbx_strand_id
1 'polypeptide(L)'
;MIQSVNESIESLTSNSSAISFLNDDLRTRKANCCNWLQHNEGSPIYKILDGGLYEVSFNANVTSATAGTVALGLYEDGVLVQGTTVIQEIATAGDYYNVSFDKLIKVCCRGDANLTVASVPSVLTGVTPTATDTEIPIVQNANFSITKKS
;
A
#
# COMPACT_ATOMS: atom_id res chain seq x y z
N MET A 1 -4.10 14.31 8.33
CA MET A 1 -3.53 12.95 8.41
C MET A 1 -4.67 11.97 8.50
N ILE A 2 -4.53 10.85 7.86
CA ILE A 2 -5.31 9.64 8.14
C ILE A 2 -4.33 8.52 8.43
N GLN A 3 -4.69 7.66 9.37
CA GLN A 3 -4.01 6.40 9.61
C GLN A 3 -5.08 5.31 9.67
N SER A 4 -4.92 4.30 8.86
CA SER A 4 -5.85 3.19 8.75
C SER A 4 -5.13 1.87 9.01
N VAL A 5 -5.84 0.94 9.60
CA VAL A 5 -5.31 -0.37 10.01
C VAL A 5 -6.19 -1.49 9.51
N ASN A 6 -5.57 -2.62 9.24
CA ASN A 6 -6.23 -3.91 9.05
C ASN A 6 -5.51 -4.94 9.92
N GLU A 7 -6.08 -5.25 11.07
CA GLU A 7 -5.51 -6.22 12.02
C GLU A 7 -5.81 -7.67 11.66
N SER A 8 -6.72 -7.89 10.71
CA SER A 8 -7.10 -9.24 10.28
C SER A 8 -6.07 -9.81 9.29
N ILE A 9 -6.19 -11.11 9.04
CA ILE A 9 -5.47 -11.77 7.94
C ILE A 9 -6.28 -11.60 6.67
N GLU A 10 -5.71 -11.00 5.67
CA GLU A 10 -6.30 -10.80 4.35
C GLU A 10 -5.51 -11.57 3.29
N SER A 11 -6.13 -12.61 2.73
CA SER A 11 -5.60 -13.29 1.56
C SER A 11 -6.05 -12.54 0.31
N LEU A 12 -5.11 -11.96 -0.42
CA LEU A 12 -5.41 -11.29 -1.67
C LEU A 12 -5.89 -12.32 -2.71
N THR A 13 -6.72 -11.90 -3.65
CA THR A 13 -7.36 -12.82 -4.61
C THR A 13 -6.57 -12.99 -5.89
N SER A 14 -5.61 -12.10 -6.16
CA SER A 14 -4.76 -12.13 -7.35
C SER A 14 -3.48 -11.33 -7.14
N ASN A 15 -2.54 -11.44 -8.07
CA ASN A 15 -1.27 -10.70 -8.06
C ASN A 15 -1.41 -9.19 -8.36
N SER A 16 -2.62 -8.67 -8.45
CA SER A 16 -2.91 -7.24 -8.62
C SER A 16 -3.99 -6.73 -7.65
N SER A 17 -4.32 -7.54 -6.64
CA SER A 17 -5.32 -7.17 -5.64
C SER A 17 -4.76 -6.15 -4.67
N ALA A 18 -5.61 -5.18 -4.28
CA ALA A 18 -5.31 -4.17 -3.30
C ALA A 18 -5.71 -4.61 -1.89
N ILE A 19 -4.95 -4.15 -0.90
CA ILE A 19 -5.21 -4.37 0.51
C ILE A 19 -6.36 -3.49 0.96
N SER A 20 -7.33 -4.08 1.66
CA SER A 20 -8.43 -3.36 2.30
C SER A 20 -8.04 -2.89 3.70
N PHE A 21 -8.43 -1.69 4.09
CA PHE A 21 -8.20 -1.16 5.42
C PHE A 21 -9.53 -1.01 6.16
N LEU A 22 -9.71 -1.81 7.21
CA LEU A 22 -11.01 -2.01 7.86
C LEU A 22 -11.37 -0.86 8.81
N ASN A 23 -10.38 -0.23 9.42
CA ASN A 23 -10.58 0.81 10.42
C ASN A 23 -9.70 2.03 10.15
N ASP A 24 -10.29 3.23 10.26
CA ASP A 24 -9.57 4.50 10.31
C ASP A 24 -9.27 4.84 11.78
N ASP A 25 -8.12 4.38 12.28
CA ASP A 25 -7.71 4.53 13.68
C ASP A 25 -7.50 5.99 14.07
N LEU A 26 -6.93 6.79 13.16
CA LEU A 26 -6.72 8.21 13.37
C LEU A 26 -7.09 9.03 12.15
N ARG A 27 -8.01 9.96 12.33
CA ARG A 27 -8.38 10.95 11.32
C ARG A 27 -8.33 12.36 11.89
N THR A 28 -7.30 13.13 11.54
CA THR A 28 -7.23 14.53 11.95
C THR A 28 -7.90 15.42 10.91
N ARG A 29 -8.95 16.12 11.31
CA ARG A 29 -9.58 17.19 10.50
C ARG A 29 -9.01 18.54 10.97
N LYS A 30 -8.51 19.36 10.05
CA LYS A 30 -8.33 20.79 10.36
C LYS A 30 -9.72 21.43 10.47
N ALA A 31 -9.95 22.15 11.53
CA ALA A 31 -11.26 22.67 11.94
C ALA A 31 -12.00 23.56 10.90
N ASN A 32 -11.37 24.02 9.83
CA ASN A 32 -11.96 24.95 8.86
C ASN A 32 -11.56 24.71 7.40
N CYS A 33 -11.09 23.54 7.00
CA CYS A 33 -10.68 23.29 5.62
C CYS A 33 -11.11 21.97 5.07
N CYS A 34 -11.59 22.07 3.86
CA CYS A 34 -11.82 21.08 2.83
C CYS A 34 -11.32 19.65 3.14
N ASN A 35 -12.19 18.74 2.86
CA ASN A 35 -11.93 17.30 2.90
C ASN A 35 -10.90 16.96 1.81
N TRP A 36 -9.60 17.10 2.10
CA TRP A 36 -8.54 16.83 1.13
C TRP A 36 -8.30 15.34 0.89
N LEU A 37 -8.86 14.48 1.75
CA LEU A 37 -8.70 13.04 1.69
C LEU A 37 -10.01 12.34 2.05
N GLN A 38 -10.44 11.41 1.22
CA GLN A 38 -11.57 10.52 1.45
C GLN A 38 -11.10 9.07 1.52
N HIS A 39 -11.55 8.37 2.53
CA HIS A 39 -11.44 6.92 2.67
C HIS A 39 -12.69 6.40 3.36
N ASN A 40 -13.21 5.29 2.86
CA ASN A 40 -14.29 4.54 3.51
C ASN A 40 -13.69 3.28 4.12
N GLU A 41 -13.99 3.04 5.38
CA GLU A 41 -13.55 1.82 6.07
C GLU A 41 -13.96 0.57 5.28
N GLY A 42 -13.02 -0.36 5.14
CA GLY A 42 -13.18 -1.54 4.30
C GLY A 42 -12.81 -1.35 2.82
N SER A 43 -12.57 -0.12 2.39
CA SER A 43 -12.11 0.16 1.03
C SER A 43 -10.59 0.06 0.91
N PRO A 44 -10.05 -0.38 -0.24
CA PRO A 44 -8.63 -0.28 -0.54
C PRO A 44 -8.23 1.10 -1.09
N ILE A 45 -9.18 2.00 -1.37
CA ILE A 45 -8.95 3.24 -2.12
C ILE A 45 -8.95 4.46 -1.18
N TYR A 46 -7.86 5.21 -1.23
CA TYR A 46 -7.73 6.54 -0.62
C TYR A 46 -7.78 7.60 -1.70
N LYS A 47 -8.80 8.45 -1.67
CA LYS A 47 -8.97 9.51 -2.67
C LYS A 47 -8.46 10.84 -2.13
N ILE A 48 -7.39 11.37 -2.74
CA ILE A 48 -6.87 12.71 -2.46
C ILE A 48 -7.60 13.71 -3.35
N LEU A 49 -8.23 14.71 -2.75
CA LEU A 49 -9.07 15.70 -3.43
C LEU A 49 -8.40 17.07 -3.62
N ASP A 50 -7.19 17.24 -3.11
CA ASP A 50 -6.50 18.52 -3.14
C ASP A 50 -5.04 18.33 -3.57
N GLY A 51 -4.54 19.23 -4.37
CA GLY A 51 -3.14 19.24 -4.78
C GLY A 51 -2.20 19.54 -3.60
N GLY A 52 -1.01 18.99 -3.65
CA GLY A 52 -0.02 19.21 -2.61
C GLY A 52 1.05 18.13 -2.51
N LEU A 53 1.86 18.23 -1.46
CA LEU A 53 2.87 17.26 -1.11
C LEU A 53 2.36 16.38 0.03
N TYR A 54 2.44 15.08 -0.16
CA TYR A 54 1.95 14.08 0.79
C TYR A 54 3.03 13.10 1.16
N GLU A 55 3.12 12.78 2.43
CA GLU A 55 3.92 11.67 2.94
C GLU A 55 3.01 10.47 3.14
N VAL A 56 3.41 9.36 2.56
CA VAL A 56 2.70 8.07 2.61
C VAL A 56 3.61 7.06 3.27
N SER A 57 3.11 6.41 4.30
CA SER A 57 3.81 5.33 5.01
C SER A 57 2.96 4.07 5.01
N PHE A 58 3.61 2.94 4.80
CA PHE A 58 2.98 1.62 4.84
C PHE A 58 3.87 0.63 5.58
N ASN A 59 3.26 -0.23 6.38
CA ASN A 59 3.89 -1.44 6.89
C ASN A 59 2.84 -2.57 7.04
N ALA A 60 3.30 -3.78 6.89
CA ALA A 60 2.50 -4.99 7.10
C ALA A 60 3.38 -6.21 7.32
N ASN A 61 2.80 -7.26 7.89
CA ASN A 61 3.38 -8.59 7.88
C ASN A 61 2.85 -9.34 6.65
N VAL A 62 3.72 -9.98 5.90
CA VAL A 62 3.36 -10.69 4.67
C VAL A 62 3.87 -12.11 4.67
N THR A 63 3.10 -12.99 4.05
CA THR A 63 3.46 -14.37 3.72
C THR A 63 2.80 -14.78 2.40
N SER A 64 2.92 -16.02 2.02
CA SER A 64 2.22 -16.63 0.88
C SER A 64 1.84 -18.08 1.18
N ALA A 65 0.88 -18.60 0.42
CA ALA A 65 0.44 -20.00 0.54
C ALA A 65 1.48 -20.99 0.01
N THR A 66 2.43 -20.53 -0.81
CA THR A 66 3.55 -21.30 -1.38
C THR A 66 4.84 -20.52 -1.18
N ALA A 67 5.96 -21.23 -1.12
CA ALA A 67 7.26 -20.58 -1.11
C ALA A 67 7.49 -19.84 -2.43
N GLY A 68 8.05 -18.63 -2.35
CA GLY A 68 8.29 -17.76 -3.50
C GLY A 68 8.49 -16.32 -3.10
N THR A 69 8.42 -15.43 -4.07
CA THR A 69 8.60 -13.99 -3.85
C THR A 69 7.25 -13.30 -3.78
N VAL A 70 7.03 -12.51 -2.74
CA VAL A 70 5.89 -11.59 -2.65
C VAL A 70 6.36 -10.16 -2.82
N ALA A 71 5.53 -9.31 -3.43
CA ALA A 71 5.81 -7.90 -3.58
C ALA A 71 4.55 -7.07 -3.43
N LEU A 72 4.70 -5.95 -2.73
CA LEU A 72 3.66 -4.93 -2.55
C LEU A 72 4.20 -3.57 -2.99
N GLY A 73 3.32 -2.70 -3.44
CA GLY A 73 3.68 -1.34 -3.84
C GLY A 73 2.51 -0.38 -3.74
N LEU A 74 2.83 0.92 -3.75
CA LEU A 74 1.85 1.99 -3.84
C LEU A 74 1.49 2.22 -5.30
N TYR A 75 0.21 2.31 -5.58
CA TYR A 75 -0.33 2.68 -6.89
C TYR A 75 -1.06 4.03 -6.79
N GLU A 76 -0.80 4.91 -7.72
CA GLU A 76 -1.51 6.16 -7.95
C GLU A 76 -2.28 6.05 -9.27
N ASP A 77 -3.61 6.10 -9.19
CA ASP A 77 -4.50 5.91 -10.35
C ASP A 77 -4.21 4.66 -11.20
N GLY A 78 -3.86 3.58 -10.53
CA GLY A 78 -3.52 2.29 -11.16
C GLY A 78 -2.10 2.17 -11.69
N VAL A 79 -1.25 3.21 -11.52
CA VAL A 79 0.16 3.20 -11.92
C VAL A 79 1.06 3.03 -10.70
N LEU A 80 1.98 2.07 -10.76
CA LEU A 80 2.93 1.81 -9.68
C LEU A 80 3.85 3.03 -9.46
N VAL A 81 3.87 3.53 -8.24
CA VAL A 81 4.74 4.64 -7.84
C VAL A 81 6.17 4.12 -7.66
N GLN A 82 7.12 4.70 -8.38
CA GLN A 82 8.52 4.29 -8.30
C GLN A 82 9.08 4.43 -6.88
N GLY A 83 9.86 3.42 -6.47
CA GLY A 83 10.52 3.40 -5.16
C GLY A 83 9.61 3.04 -3.99
N THR A 84 8.43 2.47 -4.24
CA THR A 84 7.52 1.97 -3.21
C THR A 84 7.39 0.45 -3.20
N THR A 85 7.99 -0.23 -4.17
CA THR A 85 7.93 -1.68 -4.24
C THR A 85 8.77 -2.29 -3.13
N VAL A 86 8.14 -3.06 -2.26
CA VAL A 86 8.79 -3.89 -1.24
C VAL A 86 8.70 -5.34 -1.67
N ILE A 87 9.83 -6.03 -1.60
CA ILE A 87 10.00 -7.40 -2.08
C ILE A 87 10.44 -8.26 -0.90
N GLN A 88 9.78 -9.39 -0.72
CA GLN A 88 10.12 -10.35 0.32
C GLN A 88 10.12 -11.76 -0.24
N GLU A 89 11.22 -12.48 -0.02
CA GLU A 89 11.27 -13.91 -0.29
C GLU A 89 10.65 -14.69 0.86
N ILE A 90 9.73 -15.57 0.56
CA ILE A 90 9.08 -16.47 1.50
C ILE A 90 9.69 -17.86 1.29
N ALA A 91 10.62 -18.23 2.16
CA ALA A 91 11.29 -19.52 2.06
C ALA A 91 10.39 -20.69 2.47
N THR A 92 9.53 -20.47 3.45
CA THR A 92 8.56 -21.45 3.96
C THR A 92 7.17 -20.83 3.94
N ALA A 93 6.21 -21.47 3.28
CA ALA A 93 4.82 -21.03 3.25
C ALA A 93 4.26 -20.84 4.67
N GLY A 94 3.60 -19.71 4.90
CA GLY A 94 3.02 -19.36 6.19
C GLY A 94 3.96 -18.62 7.15
N ASP A 95 5.25 -18.49 6.86
CA ASP A 95 6.17 -17.65 7.63
C ASP A 95 5.93 -16.18 7.28
N TYR A 96 5.71 -15.34 8.30
CA TYR A 96 5.45 -13.92 8.16
C TYR A 96 6.70 -13.08 8.28
N TYR A 97 6.84 -12.10 7.41
CA TYR A 97 7.91 -11.11 7.39
C TYR A 97 7.32 -9.71 7.34
N ASN A 98 7.94 -8.77 8.05
CA ASN A 98 7.51 -7.38 7.99
C ASN A 98 8.09 -6.69 6.76
N VAL A 99 7.25 -5.96 6.05
CA VAL A 99 7.61 -5.10 4.92
C VAL A 99 7.09 -3.70 5.15
N SER A 100 7.85 -2.70 4.70
CA SER A 100 7.47 -1.29 4.85
C SER A 100 8.06 -0.42 3.75
N PHE A 101 7.36 0.68 3.46
CA PHE A 101 7.90 1.79 2.66
C PHE A 101 7.38 3.13 3.17
N ASP A 102 8.17 4.18 2.91
CA ASP A 102 7.80 5.58 3.07
C ASP A 102 8.05 6.31 1.75
N LYS A 103 7.16 7.19 1.35
CA LYS A 103 7.27 7.95 0.11
C LYS A 103 6.65 9.33 0.22
N LEU A 104 7.36 10.33 -0.31
CA LEU A 104 6.77 11.63 -0.64
C LEU A 104 6.20 11.58 -2.05
N ILE A 105 4.94 11.92 -2.19
CA ILE A 105 4.26 12.04 -3.48
C ILE A 105 3.74 13.47 -3.68
N LYS A 106 3.72 13.90 -4.93
CA LYS A 106 3.17 15.20 -5.31
C LYS A 106 1.92 15.00 -6.15
N VAL A 107 0.78 15.41 -5.63
CA VAL A 107 -0.49 15.42 -6.36
C VAL A 107 -0.68 16.79 -7.00
N CYS A 108 -0.98 16.83 -8.29
CA CYS A 108 -1.15 18.09 -9.04
C CYS A 108 -2.39 18.87 -8.61
N CYS A 109 -2.36 20.19 -8.85
CA CYS A 109 -3.29 21.19 -8.31
C CYS A 109 -4.77 21.05 -8.72
N ARG A 110 -5.09 20.16 -9.64
CA ARG A 110 -6.46 19.92 -10.12
C ARG A 110 -7.00 18.54 -9.76
N GLY A 111 -6.21 17.76 -9.04
CA GLY A 111 -6.41 16.37 -9.18
C GLY A 111 -7.04 15.69 -8.02
N ASP A 112 -7.99 14.88 -8.33
CA ASP A 112 -8.28 13.68 -7.60
C ASP A 112 -7.19 12.66 -7.92
N ALA A 113 -6.51 12.13 -6.90
CA ALA A 113 -5.61 10.99 -7.03
C ALA A 113 -6.13 9.84 -6.16
N ASN A 114 -6.19 8.65 -6.73
CA ASN A 114 -6.58 7.46 -5.98
C ASN A 114 -5.34 6.65 -5.62
N LEU A 115 -5.09 6.50 -4.34
CA LEU A 115 -3.97 5.70 -3.83
C LEU A 115 -4.47 4.34 -3.34
N THR A 116 -3.74 3.30 -3.71
CA THR A 116 -3.94 1.94 -3.22
C THR A 116 -2.60 1.29 -2.92
N VAL A 117 -2.57 0.38 -1.94
CA VAL A 117 -1.44 -0.54 -1.77
C VAL A 117 -1.88 -1.91 -2.29
N ALA A 118 -1.16 -2.41 -3.26
CA ALA A 118 -1.52 -3.64 -3.95
C ALA A 118 -0.31 -4.52 -4.22
N SER A 119 -0.55 -5.78 -4.54
CA SER A 119 0.51 -6.68 -4.97
C SER A 119 1.08 -6.26 -6.31
N VAL A 120 2.39 -6.46 -6.46
CA VAL A 120 3.13 -6.23 -7.70
C VAL A 120 3.35 -7.59 -8.39
N PRO A 121 2.79 -7.81 -9.60
CA PRO A 121 2.73 -9.15 -10.18
C PRO A 121 4.07 -9.70 -10.68
N SER A 122 5.07 -8.83 -10.91
CA SER A 122 6.41 -9.25 -11.35
C SER A 122 7.46 -8.27 -10.86
N VAL A 123 8.60 -8.76 -10.44
CA VAL A 123 9.73 -7.96 -9.93
C VAL A 123 11.05 -8.48 -10.49
N LEU A 124 12.08 -7.63 -10.45
CA LEU A 124 13.44 -8.03 -10.80
C LEU A 124 14.15 -8.60 -9.57
N THR A 125 14.66 -9.79 -9.67
CA THR A 125 15.39 -10.48 -8.59
C THR A 125 16.74 -11.02 -9.07
N GLY A 126 17.61 -11.28 -8.10
CA GLY A 126 18.92 -11.90 -8.34
C GLY A 126 20.04 -10.90 -8.64
N VAL A 127 21.27 -11.42 -8.68
CA VAL A 127 22.49 -10.65 -8.96
C VAL A 127 22.50 -10.17 -10.42
N THR A 128 22.08 -11.03 -11.33
CA THR A 128 21.76 -10.64 -12.72
C THR A 128 20.24 -10.48 -12.76
N PRO A 129 19.73 -9.25 -12.88
CA PRO A 129 18.30 -9.01 -12.75
C PRO A 129 17.49 -9.83 -13.75
N THR A 130 16.60 -10.67 -13.22
CA THR A 130 15.67 -11.48 -14.00
C THR A 130 14.24 -11.19 -13.53
N ALA A 131 13.32 -11.01 -14.47
CA ALA A 131 11.91 -10.86 -14.16
C ALA A 131 11.38 -12.14 -13.51
N THR A 132 10.81 -12.01 -12.34
CA THR A 132 10.25 -13.11 -11.55
C THR A 132 8.79 -12.80 -11.23
N ASP A 133 7.90 -13.75 -11.55
CA ASP A 133 6.50 -13.65 -11.15
C ASP A 133 6.39 -13.79 -9.64
N THR A 134 5.48 -13.00 -9.05
CA THR A 134 5.28 -13.00 -7.60
C THR A 134 4.15 -13.92 -7.19
N GLU A 135 4.26 -14.46 -5.98
CA GLU A 135 3.18 -15.19 -5.32
C GLU A 135 2.09 -14.21 -4.84
N ILE A 136 0.88 -14.70 -4.67
CA ILE A 136 -0.23 -13.93 -4.12
C ILE A 136 0.01 -13.67 -2.63
N PRO A 137 0.12 -12.41 -2.17
CA PRO A 137 0.39 -12.12 -0.78
C PRO A 137 -0.79 -12.48 0.13
N ILE A 138 -0.46 -12.92 1.33
CA ILE A 138 -1.34 -12.93 2.50
C ILE A 138 -0.81 -11.88 3.45
N VAL A 139 -1.64 -10.94 3.84
CA VAL A 139 -1.26 -9.75 4.62
C VAL A 139 -1.88 -9.79 5.99
N GLN A 140 -1.14 -9.42 7.02
CA GLN A 140 -1.59 -9.33 8.39
C GLN A 140 -1.07 -8.05 9.04
N ASN A 141 -1.88 -7.43 9.90
CA ASN A 141 -1.51 -6.21 10.63
C ASN A 141 -1.00 -5.10 9.72
N ALA A 142 -1.73 -4.82 8.63
CA ALA A 142 -1.41 -3.73 7.73
C ALA A 142 -1.74 -2.37 8.35
N ASN A 143 -0.80 -1.43 8.20
CA ASN A 143 -0.96 -0.04 8.63
C ASN A 143 -0.60 0.88 7.45
N PHE A 144 -1.47 1.83 7.17
CA PHE A 144 -1.27 2.79 6.09
C PHE A 144 -1.59 4.20 6.58
N SER A 145 -0.68 5.13 6.38
CA SER A 145 -0.90 6.52 6.77
C SER A 145 -0.60 7.50 5.65
N ILE A 146 -1.39 8.56 5.58
CA ILE A 146 -1.21 9.67 4.64
C ILE A 146 -1.24 10.99 5.42
N THR A 147 -0.17 11.77 5.26
CA THR A 147 -0.03 13.08 5.90
C THR A 147 0.21 14.14 4.85
N LYS A 148 -0.62 15.20 4.81
CA LYS A 148 -0.38 16.36 3.96
C LYS A 148 0.73 17.22 4.56
N LYS A 149 1.78 17.51 3.79
CA LYS A 149 2.93 18.34 4.19
C LYS A 149 2.76 19.80 3.75
N SER A 150 2.22 20.01 2.58
CA SER A 150 1.97 21.37 2.06
C SER A 150 0.85 21.40 1.03
#